data_aa65288aabdb75b50f1d761810dcdf52
#
_entry.id   aa65288aabdb75b50f1d761810dcdf52
#
_cell.length_a   1.000
_cell.length_b   1.000
_cell.length_c   1.000
_cell.angle_alpha   90.00
_cell.angle_beta   90.00
_cell.angle_gamma   90.00
#
_symmetry.space_group_name_H-M   'P 1'
#
loop_
_entity.id
_entity.type
_entity.pdbx_description
1 polymer ?
#
loop_
_entity_poly.entity_id
_entity_poly.type
_entity_poly.pdbx_seq_one_letter_code
_entity_poly.pdbx_strand_id
1 'polypeptide(L)'
;PLGLLLPCNHIYNQYVFIGNSDEELRRFEKTARNMQSLSRYSRQNAINREWIEEYLNEAHSQGLKSVRAHFNVMAWSDDAEELKRIKNDVGSQMASMGCVPRHNTTDCPTLFWAGIPGNAADFPAEESFHTFIEQAVCLFAGETNYKDSPSAFGIRMADRISGKPLHIDISDLPMKRGVTTNRNKFVLGPSGSGKSFFMNHLVRQYYEQGSHVVLVDTGNSYQGLCEMIHRKTKGKDGVYYTYTEDNPISFNPFYTEDKVYDIEKRESIKTLLLTLWKKDNEPATRAEEVALSNAVSQYIGRIKEDNSIVPCFNTFYEFIDTDYRKVLEDKKVREKDFDIASFLNVLEPYYKGGEYNYLLNSDKELDLLHKRFIVFEIDQIKEHAILFPVTTIIIMELFINKMRRLQGIRKMILSLIHI
;
A
#
# COMPACT_ATOMS: atom_id res chain seq x y z
N PRO A 1 -18.00 -2.05 -24.55
CA PRO A 1 -18.97 -2.24 -23.47
C PRO A 1 -19.85 -1.01 -23.31
N LEU A 2 -21.13 -1.23 -22.98
CA LEU A 2 -22.15 -0.19 -22.90
C LEU A 2 -21.74 0.94 -21.93
N GLY A 3 -21.23 0.59 -20.77
CA GLY A 3 -20.83 1.57 -19.75
C GLY A 3 -19.74 2.54 -20.18
N LEU A 4 -18.87 2.17 -21.12
CA LEU A 4 -17.83 3.06 -21.65
C LEU A 4 -18.36 4.08 -22.67
N LEU A 5 -19.54 3.84 -23.23
CA LEU A 5 -20.14 4.67 -24.27
C LEU A 5 -21.15 5.67 -23.72
N LEU A 6 -21.47 5.60 -22.43
CA LEU A 6 -22.46 6.47 -21.79
C LEU A 6 -21.77 7.65 -21.09
N PRO A 7 -21.93 8.88 -21.56
CA PRO A 7 -21.32 10.06 -20.95
C PRO A 7 -22.16 10.65 -19.79
N CYS A 8 -22.78 9.80 -18.99
CA CYS A 8 -23.66 10.20 -17.91
C CYS A 8 -23.39 9.40 -16.63
N ASN A 9 -23.91 9.89 -15.50
CA ASN A 9 -23.94 9.13 -14.26
C ASN A 9 -24.89 7.94 -14.41
N HIS A 10 -24.36 6.72 -14.26
CA HIS A 10 -25.17 5.52 -14.42
C HIS A 10 -24.62 4.35 -13.60
N ILE A 11 -25.51 3.39 -13.35
CA ILE A 11 -25.19 2.05 -12.84
C ILE A 11 -25.56 1.05 -13.92
N TYR A 12 -24.62 0.24 -14.35
CA TYR A 12 -24.86 -0.91 -15.22
C TYR A 12 -24.89 -2.18 -14.39
N ASN A 13 -26.04 -2.84 -14.36
CA ASN A 13 -26.22 -4.12 -13.68
C ASN A 13 -26.34 -5.23 -14.72
N GLN A 14 -25.64 -6.33 -14.46
CA GLN A 14 -25.73 -7.54 -15.25
C GLN A 14 -25.95 -8.74 -14.34
N TYR A 15 -26.94 -9.55 -14.69
CA TYR A 15 -27.27 -10.78 -13.99
C TYR A 15 -27.13 -11.96 -14.94
N VAL A 16 -26.46 -13.02 -14.48
CA VAL A 16 -26.37 -14.29 -15.19
C VAL A 16 -26.72 -15.40 -14.20
N PHE A 17 -27.83 -16.04 -14.41
CA PHE A 17 -28.32 -17.14 -13.57
C PHE A 17 -27.94 -18.46 -14.22
N ILE A 18 -26.98 -19.14 -13.61
CA ILE A 18 -26.49 -20.43 -14.07
C ILE A 18 -27.28 -21.53 -13.37
N GLY A 19 -28.12 -22.19 -14.14
CA GLY A 19 -28.95 -23.32 -13.70
C GLY A 19 -28.53 -24.64 -14.35
N ASN A 20 -29.44 -25.63 -14.29
CA ASN A 20 -29.27 -26.88 -15.01
C ASN A 20 -29.67 -26.70 -16.48
N SER A 21 -28.73 -26.48 -17.37
CA SER A 21 -28.96 -26.26 -18.80
C SER A 21 -29.73 -27.42 -19.46
N ASP A 22 -29.43 -28.67 -19.11
CA ASP A 22 -30.08 -29.83 -19.71
C ASP A 22 -31.58 -29.93 -19.33
N GLU A 23 -31.92 -29.51 -18.12
CA GLU A 23 -33.30 -29.43 -17.65
C GLU A 23 -34.05 -28.31 -18.35
N GLU A 24 -33.45 -27.17 -18.52
CA GLU A 24 -34.03 -26.04 -19.24
C GLU A 24 -34.29 -26.40 -20.74
N LEU A 25 -33.33 -27.01 -21.40
CA LEU A 25 -33.49 -27.45 -22.78
C LEU A 25 -34.64 -28.48 -22.93
N ARG A 26 -34.74 -29.45 -22.02
CA ARG A 26 -35.87 -30.40 -21.98
C ARG A 26 -37.21 -29.68 -21.78
N ARG A 27 -37.25 -28.63 -20.98
CA ARG A 27 -38.45 -27.78 -20.83
C ARG A 27 -38.83 -27.12 -22.14
N PHE A 28 -37.88 -26.58 -22.87
CA PHE A 28 -38.10 -25.99 -24.17
C PHE A 28 -38.60 -27.03 -25.21
N GLU A 29 -38.03 -28.23 -25.27
CA GLU A 29 -38.49 -29.32 -26.10
C GLU A 29 -39.96 -29.69 -25.81
N LYS A 30 -40.33 -29.76 -24.52
CA LYS A 30 -41.71 -30.01 -24.11
C LYS A 30 -42.65 -28.89 -24.56
N THR A 31 -42.19 -27.63 -24.40
CA THR A 31 -42.97 -26.46 -24.82
C THR A 31 -43.18 -26.43 -26.34
N ALA A 32 -42.13 -26.70 -27.14
CA ALA A 32 -42.23 -26.79 -28.60
C ALA A 32 -43.24 -27.85 -29.04
N ARG A 33 -43.23 -29.04 -28.43
CA ARG A 33 -44.21 -30.11 -28.71
C ARG A 33 -45.63 -29.69 -28.37
N ASN A 34 -45.85 -28.99 -27.25
CA ASN A 34 -47.16 -28.48 -26.88
C ASN A 34 -47.65 -27.41 -27.88
N MET A 35 -46.79 -26.53 -28.33
CA MET A 35 -47.09 -25.49 -29.30
C MET A 35 -47.37 -26.04 -30.67
N GLN A 36 -46.88 -27.22 -31.04
CA GLN A 36 -47.16 -27.88 -32.32
C GLN A 36 -48.66 -28.14 -32.53
N SER A 37 -49.35 -28.58 -31.47
CA SER A 37 -50.81 -28.79 -31.53
C SER A 37 -51.58 -27.48 -31.56
N LEU A 38 -51.08 -26.42 -30.93
CA LEU A 38 -51.71 -25.11 -30.82
C LEU A 38 -51.40 -24.18 -32.01
N SER A 39 -50.38 -24.47 -32.79
CA SER A 39 -49.96 -23.66 -33.95
C SER A 39 -51.03 -23.56 -35.05
N ARG A 40 -51.93 -24.54 -35.14
CA ARG A 40 -53.08 -24.52 -36.10
C ARG A 40 -54.12 -23.45 -35.75
N TYR A 41 -54.13 -23.00 -34.47
CA TYR A 41 -55.15 -22.06 -33.98
C TYR A 41 -54.63 -20.67 -33.76
N SER A 42 -53.31 -20.49 -33.71
CA SER A 42 -52.69 -19.21 -33.46
C SER A 42 -51.35 -19.07 -34.19
N ARG A 43 -51.24 -18.03 -35.03
CA ARG A 43 -50.00 -17.68 -35.72
C ARG A 43 -48.85 -17.38 -34.73
N GLN A 44 -49.17 -16.79 -33.56
CA GLN A 44 -48.19 -16.50 -32.53
C GLN A 44 -47.55 -17.79 -31.97
N ASN A 45 -48.36 -18.83 -31.77
CA ASN A 45 -47.82 -20.11 -31.30
C ASN A 45 -46.95 -20.79 -32.38
N ALA A 46 -47.22 -20.58 -33.65
CA ALA A 46 -46.36 -21.06 -34.72
C ALA A 46 -45.00 -20.36 -34.72
N ILE A 47 -44.99 -19.04 -34.59
CA ILE A 47 -43.76 -18.23 -34.50
C ILE A 47 -42.96 -18.59 -33.24
N ASN A 48 -43.59 -18.65 -32.08
CA ASN A 48 -42.92 -19.00 -30.83
C ASN A 48 -42.30 -20.40 -30.87
N ARG A 49 -42.99 -21.37 -31.55
CA ARG A 49 -42.44 -22.70 -31.76
C ARG A 49 -41.19 -22.65 -32.61
N GLU A 50 -41.18 -21.92 -33.71
CA GLU A 50 -40.05 -21.76 -34.62
C GLU A 50 -38.84 -21.21 -33.89
N TRP A 51 -39.00 -20.16 -33.10
CA TRP A 51 -37.94 -19.59 -32.29
C TRP A 51 -37.35 -20.57 -31.23
N ILE A 52 -38.24 -21.35 -30.59
CA ILE A 52 -37.77 -22.37 -29.64
C ILE A 52 -37.00 -23.49 -30.37
N GLU A 53 -37.46 -23.91 -31.56
CA GLU A 53 -36.75 -24.92 -32.34
C GLU A 53 -35.40 -24.42 -32.85
N GLU A 54 -35.28 -23.14 -33.26
CA GLU A 54 -34.00 -22.52 -33.61
C GLU A 54 -33.06 -22.50 -32.42
N TYR A 55 -33.54 -22.09 -31.25
CA TYR A 55 -32.76 -22.06 -30.03
C TYR A 55 -32.22 -23.45 -29.62
N LEU A 56 -33.09 -24.47 -29.69
CA LEU A 56 -32.74 -25.86 -29.42
C LEU A 56 -31.70 -26.40 -30.43
N ASN A 57 -31.88 -26.10 -31.70
CA ASN A 57 -30.95 -26.49 -32.75
C ASN A 57 -29.58 -25.89 -32.56
N GLU A 58 -29.50 -24.62 -32.21
CA GLU A 58 -28.23 -23.94 -31.90
C GLU A 58 -27.57 -24.56 -30.67
N ALA A 59 -28.35 -24.75 -29.59
CA ALA A 59 -27.85 -25.36 -28.36
C ALA A 59 -27.22 -26.75 -28.59
N HIS A 60 -27.94 -27.63 -29.32
CA HIS A 60 -27.50 -28.99 -29.57
C HIS A 60 -26.39 -29.10 -30.61
N SER A 61 -26.43 -28.31 -31.68
CA SER A 61 -25.43 -28.36 -32.74
C SER A 61 -24.05 -27.85 -32.30
N GLN A 62 -24.03 -26.89 -31.42
CA GLN A 62 -22.79 -26.24 -30.93
C GLN A 62 -22.42 -26.65 -29.48
N GLY A 63 -23.25 -27.44 -28.81
CA GLY A 63 -23.03 -27.84 -27.42
C GLY A 63 -23.10 -26.69 -26.42
N LEU A 64 -23.89 -25.64 -26.70
CA LEU A 64 -24.00 -24.42 -25.90
C LEU A 64 -24.79 -24.66 -24.61
N LYS A 65 -24.44 -23.93 -23.57
CA LYS A 65 -25.13 -24.00 -22.29
C LYS A 65 -26.14 -22.88 -22.12
N SER A 66 -27.41 -23.25 -21.94
CA SER A 66 -28.50 -22.32 -21.68
C SER A 66 -28.37 -21.71 -20.29
N VAL A 67 -28.47 -20.39 -20.20
CA VAL A 67 -28.53 -19.61 -18.98
C VAL A 67 -29.66 -18.58 -19.06
N ARG A 68 -30.07 -18.05 -17.91
CA ARG A 68 -30.93 -16.88 -17.88
C ARG A 68 -30.08 -15.65 -17.60
N ALA A 69 -30.31 -14.58 -18.34
CA ALA A 69 -29.58 -13.34 -18.19
C ALA A 69 -30.54 -12.14 -18.13
N HIS A 70 -30.04 -11.08 -17.55
CA HIS A 70 -30.63 -9.75 -17.58
C HIS A 70 -29.55 -8.70 -17.49
N PHE A 71 -29.75 -7.59 -18.15
CA PHE A 71 -28.93 -6.40 -17.91
C PHE A 71 -29.79 -5.14 -17.97
N ASN A 72 -29.44 -4.18 -17.14
CA ASN A 72 -30.12 -2.89 -17.12
C ASN A 72 -29.12 -1.74 -16.86
N VAL A 73 -29.55 -0.56 -17.26
CA VAL A 73 -28.85 0.70 -17.01
C VAL A 73 -29.77 1.61 -16.20
N MET A 74 -29.32 2.02 -15.03
CA MET A 74 -29.94 3.07 -14.24
C MET A 74 -29.14 4.33 -14.42
N ALA A 75 -29.70 5.33 -15.02
CA ALA A 75 -29.08 6.62 -15.24
C ALA A 75 -29.87 7.72 -14.54
N TRP A 76 -29.18 8.75 -14.05
CA TRP A 76 -29.80 9.86 -13.32
C TRP A 76 -29.10 11.17 -13.62
N SER A 77 -29.86 12.24 -13.48
CA SER A 77 -29.40 13.63 -13.49
C SER A 77 -30.34 14.48 -12.63
N ASP A 78 -29.80 15.55 -12.06
CA ASP A 78 -30.61 16.56 -11.35
C ASP A 78 -31.37 17.50 -12.31
N ASP A 79 -31.01 17.50 -13.61
CA ASP A 79 -31.68 18.26 -14.66
C ASP A 79 -32.63 17.36 -15.48
N ALA A 80 -33.90 17.75 -15.54
CA ALA A 80 -34.95 17.01 -16.27
C ALA A 80 -34.74 17.00 -17.80
N GLU A 81 -34.18 18.04 -18.37
CA GLU A 81 -33.90 18.09 -19.82
C GLU A 81 -32.67 17.21 -20.16
N GLU A 82 -31.66 17.24 -19.31
CA GLU A 82 -30.53 16.32 -19.43
C GLU A 82 -30.97 14.87 -19.28
N LEU A 83 -31.85 14.55 -18.33
CA LEU A 83 -32.38 13.22 -18.14
C LEU A 83 -33.09 12.68 -19.40
N LYS A 84 -33.82 13.52 -20.13
CA LYS A 84 -34.43 13.14 -21.41
C LYS A 84 -33.38 12.79 -22.47
N ARG A 85 -32.29 13.55 -22.55
CA ARG A 85 -31.17 13.26 -23.47
C ARG A 85 -30.48 11.96 -23.09
N ILE A 86 -30.17 11.77 -21.83
CA ILE A 86 -29.55 10.55 -21.28
C ILE A 86 -30.42 9.33 -21.64
N LYS A 87 -31.74 9.40 -21.48
CA LYS A 87 -32.68 8.32 -21.82
C LYS A 87 -32.58 7.94 -23.29
N ASN A 88 -32.49 8.91 -24.19
CA ASN A 88 -32.35 8.66 -25.62
C ASN A 88 -30.99 8.08 -25.97
N ASP A 89 -29.92 8.59 -25.35
CA ASP A 89 -28.56 8.11 -25.57
C ASP A 89 -28.38 6.66 -25.10
N VAL A 90 -28.88 6.33 -23.90
CA VAL A 90 -28.87 4.96 -23.37
C VAL A 90 -29.67 4.03 -24.30
N GLY A 91 -30.89 4.44 -24.70
CA GLY A 91 -31.71 3.67 -25.62
C GLY A 91 -31.04 3.43 -26.97
N SER A 92 -30.39 4.45 -27.54
CA SER A 92 -29.62 4.36 -28.78
C SER A 92 -28.45 3.40 -28.68
N GLN A 93 -27.69 3.47 -27.60
CA GLN A 93 -26.56 2.56 -27.37
C GLN A 93 -27.00 1.11 -27.18
N MET A 94 -28.10 0.87 -26.46
CA MET A 94 -28.69 -0.47 -26.34
C MET A 94 -29.20 -0.99 -27.68
N ALA A 95 -29.85 -0.15 -28.47
CA ALA A 95 -30.29 -0.51 -29.79
C ALA A 95 -29.13 -0.86 -30.75
N SER A 96 -28.01 -0.18 -30.63
CA SER A 96 -26.81 -0.48 -31.43
C SER A 96 -26.20 -1.86 -31.13
N MET A 97 -26.49 -2.44 -29.95
CA MET A 97 -26.14 -3.81 -29.59
C MET A 97 -27.19 -4.86 -30.05
N GLY A 98 -28.18 -4.46 -30.82
CA GLY A 98 -29.25 -5.35 -31.26
C GLY A 98 -30.32 -5.60 -30.19
N CYS A 99 -30.36 -4.83 -29.13
CA CYS A 99 -31.32 -4.96 -28.03
C CYS A 99 -32.50 -4.01 -28.22
N VAL A 100 -33.71 -4.43 -27.83
CA VAL A 100 -34.88 -3.56 -27.76
C VAL A 100 -35.02 -3.08 -26.31
N PRO A 101 -34.68 -1.81 -26.01
CA PRO A 101 -34.70 -1.32 -24.63
C PRO A 101 -36.15 -1.15 -24.14
N ARG A 102 -36.44 -1.61 -22.92
CA ARG A 102 -37.65 -1.28 -22.18
C ARG A 102 -37.41 -0.06 -21.31
N HIS A 103 -38.24 0.94 -21.45
CA HIS A 103 -38.12 2.19 -20.69
C HIS A 103 -39.17 2.25 -19.57
N ASN A 104 -38.74 2.69 -18.36
CA ASN A 104 -39.63 3.06 -17.24
C ASN A 104 -40.74 2.02 -17.01
N THR A 105 -40.38 0.86 -16.57
CA THR A 105 -41.31 -0.19 -16.19
C THR A 105 -41.78 0.01 -14.76
N THR A 106 -42.91 -0.59 -14.40
CA THR A 106 -43.40 -0.66 -13.01
C THR A 106 -42.44 -1.37 -12.09
N ASP A 107 -41.54 -2.18 -12.65
CA ASP A 107 -40.56 -3.01 -11.94
C ASP A 107 -39.26 -2.25 -11.59
N CYS A 108 -39.12 -0.98 -12.01
CA CYS A 108 -37.92 -0.18 -11.71
C CYS A 108 -37.49 -0.18 -10.24
N PRO A 109 -38.39 -0.02 -9.26
CA PRO A 109 -38.00 -0.07 -7.84
C PRO A 109 -37.44 -1.43 -7.42
N THR A 110 -38.04 -2.52 -7.93
CA THR A 110 -37.59 -3.91 -7.66
C THR A 110 -36.24 -4.18 -8.28
N LEU A 111 -36.01 -3.75 -9.52
CA LEU A 111 -34.74 -3.86 -10.22
C LEU A 111 -33.63 -3.02 -9.52
N PHE A 112 -33.99 -1.82 -9.03
CA PHE A 112 -33.07 -1.01 -8.25
C PHE A 112 -32.67 -1.72 -6.96
N TRP A 113 -33.63 -2.25 -6.21
CA TRP A 113 -33.38 -3.00 -4.99
C TRP A 113 -32.49 -4.21 -5.23
N ALA A 114 -32.80 -5.02 -6.25
CA ALA A 114 -32.01 -6.18 -6.63
C ALA A 114 -30.59 -5.81 -7.11
N GLY A 115 -30.38 -4.59 -7.63
CA GLY A 115 -29.09 -4.06 -8.06
C GLY A 115 -28.16 -3.66 -6.91
N ILE A 116 -28.66 -3.55 -5.70
CA ILE A 116 -27.83 -3.29 -4.51
C ILE A 116 -27.01 -4.56 -4.19
N PRO A 117 -25.69 -4.48 -4.02
CA PRO A 117 -24.88 -5.63 -3.68
C PRO A 117 -25.39 -6.39 -2.46
N GLY A 118 -25.67 -7.67 -2.63
CA GLY A 118 -26.26 -8.54 -1.61
C GLY A 118 -27.73 -8.91 -1.85
N ASN A 119 -28.47 -8.14 -2.64
CA ASN A 119 -29.91 -8.33 -2.85
C ASN A 119 -30.26 -9.06 -4.18
N ALA A 120 -29.29 -9.66 -4.86
CA ALA A 120 -29.51 -10.34 -6.13
C ALA A 120 -30.54 -11.48 -6.06
N ALA A 121 -30.81 -12.03 -4.89
CA ALA A 121 -31.83 -13.05 -4.67
C ALA A 121 -33.27 -12.52 -4.88
N ASP A 122 -33.47 -11.21 -4.72
CA ASP A 122 -34.79 -10.57 -4.89
C ASP A 122 -35.06 -10.18 -6.36
N PHE A 123 -34.18 -10.56 -7.27
CA PHE A 123 -34.35 -10.26 -8.69
C PHE A 123 -35.58 -10.98 -9.25
N PRO A 124 -36.50 -10.27 -9.92
CA PRO A 124 -37.72 -10.86 -10.51
C PRO A 124 -37.34 -11.78 -11.66
N ALA A 125 -37.64 -13.07 -11.52
CA ALA A 125 -37.24 -14.10 -12.48
C ALA A 125 -37.83 -13.89 -13.87
N GLU A 126 -39.01 -13.29 -13.96
CA GLU A 126 -39.75 -12.95 -15.19
C GLU A 126 -39.06 -11.86 -16.01
N GLU A 127 -38.21 -11.03 -15.41
CA GLU A 127 -37.43 -10.03 -16.12
C GLU A 127 -36.13 -10.60 -16.76
N SER A 128 -35.86 -11.89 -16.55
CA SER A 128 -34.75 -12.57 -17.21
C SER A 128 -35.13 -13.15 -18.55
N PHE A 129 -34.20 -13.14 -19.49
CA PHE A 129 -34.34 -13.80 -20.79
C PHE A 129 -33.39 -15.00 -20.90
N HIS A 130 -33.77 -15.97 -21.73
CA HIS A 130 -32.91 -17.12 -22.00
C HIS A 130 -31.90 -16.79 -23.09
N THR A 131 -30.65 -17.19 -22.85
CA THR A 131 -29.53 -17.03 -23.78
C THR A 131 -28.49 -18.11 -23.52
N PHE A 132 -27.41 -18.11 -24.28
CA PHE A 132 -26.26 -18.96 -24.02
C PHE A 132 -25.18 -18.21 -23.19
N ILE A 133 -24.38 -18.97 -22.45
CA ILE A 133 -23.36 -18.38 -21.56
C ILE A 133 -22.34 -17.52 -22.34
N GLU A 134 -21.99 -17.94 -23.55
CA GLU A 134 -21.10 -17.23 -24.45
C GLU A 134 -21.65 -15.86 -24.83
N GLN A 135 -22.93 -15.77 -25.11
CA GLN A 135 -23.63 -14.51 -25.45
C GLN A 135 -23.79 -13.62 -24.20
N ALA A 136 -24.16 -14.22 -23.07
CA ALA A 136 -24.26 -13.48 -21.80
C ALA A 136 -22.94 -12.81 -21.39
N VAL A 137 -21.81 -13.53 -21.57
CA VAL A 137 -20.48 -13.01 -21.25
C VAL A 137 -20.06 -11.86 -22.17
N CYS A 138 -20.52 -11.81 -23.42
CA CYS A 138 -20.25 -10.70 -24.34
C CYS A 138 -20.77 -9.35 -23.83
N LEU A 139 -21.75 -9.34 -22.95
CA LEU A 139 -22.30 -8.12 -22.34
C LEU A 139 -21.54 -7.69 -21.10
N PHE A 140 -20.58 -8.48 -20.63
CA PHE A 140 -19.79 -8.17 -19.46
C PHE A 140 -18.82 -7.02 -19.73
N ALA A 141 -18.89 -5.96 -18.91
CA ALA A 141 -18.04 -4.77 -19.03
C ALA A 141 -16.62 -5.05 -18.45
N GLY A 142 -15.95 -6.06 -19.00
CA GLY A 142 -14.63 -6.49 -18.57
C GLY A 142 -13.49 -6.18 -19.53
N GLU A 143 -13.80 -5.43 -20.57
CA GLU A 143 -12.85 -5.13 -21.66
C GLU A 143 -11.82 -4.11 -21.21
N THR A 144 -10.69 -4.61 -20.77
CA THR A 144 -9.51 -3.82 -20.43
C THR A 144 -8.27 -4.63 -20.77
N ASN A 145 -7.22 -3.95 -21.22
CA ASN A 145 -5.92 -4.55 -21.46
C ASN A 145 -5.20 -4.89 -20.15
N TYR A 146 -5.69 -4.41 -19.03
CA TYR A 146 -5.08 -4.65 -17.74
C TYR A 146 -5.52 -5.98 -17.15
N LYS A 147 -4.54 -6.71 -16.60
CA LYS A 147 -4.75 -8.00 -15.94
C LYS A 147 -4.22 -7.95 -14.52
N ASP A 148 -4.85 -8.71 -13.64
CA ASP A 148 -4.37 -8.90 -12.29
C ASP A 148 -2.97 -9.55 -12.27
N SER A 149 -2.16 -9.12 -11.33
CA SER A 149 -0.92 -9.81 -11.02
C SER A 149 -1.23 -11.15 -10.33
N PRO A 150 -0.56 -12.26 -10.71
CA PRO A 150 -0.79 -13.57 -10.11
C PRO A 150 -0.16 -13.71 -8.71
N SER A 151 0.14 -12.61 -8.04
CA SER A 151 0.75 -12.55 -6.72
C SER A 151 -0.33 -12.42 -5.65
N ALA A 152 -0.14 -13.08 -4.49
CA ALA A 152 -1.00 -12.87 -3.33
C ALA A 152 -0.79 -11.49 -2.70
N PHE A 153 0.41 -10.93 -2.84
CA PHE A 153 0.77 -9.60 -2.35
C PHE A 153 0.69 -8.56 -3.46
N GLY A 154 0.10 -7.41 -3.18
CA GLY A 154 -0.01 -6.30 -4.12
C GLY A 154 -0.96 -5.22 -3.63
N ILE A 155 -1.24 -4.28 -4.47
CA ILE A 155 -2.17 -3.17 -4.21
C ILE A 155 -3.41 -3.28 -5.08
N ARG A 156 -4.53 -2.87 -4.52
CA ARG A 156 -5.80 -2.77 -5.23
C ARG A 156 -5.91 -1.39 -5.85
N MET A 157 -6.16 -1.39 -7.14
CA MET A 157 -6.44 -0.19 -7.92
C MET A 157 -7.69 -0.42 -8.75
N ALA A 158 -8.06 0.55 -9.55
CA ALA A 158 -9.11 0.39 -10.55
C ALA A 158 -8.63 0.96 -11.88
N ASP A 159 -9.04 0.32 -12.95
CA ASP A 159 -8.88 0.91 -14.28
C ASP A 159 -9.70 2.21 -14.36
N ARG A 160 -9.06 3.27 -14.80
CA ARG A 160 -9.64 4.61 -14.80
C ARG A 160 -10.87 4.72 -15.71
N ILE A 161 -10.91 3.94 -16.78
CA ILE A 161 -11.95 4.04 -17.79
C ILE A 161 -13.12 3.11 -17.45
N SER A 162 -12.84 1.83 -17.24
CA SER A 162 -13.86 0.81 -17.00
C SER A 162 -14.28 0.69 -15.52
N GLY A 163 -13.52 1.28 -14.59
CA GLY A 163 -13.72 1.06 -13.16
C GLY A 163 -13.36 -0.36 -12.67
N LYS A 164 -12.87 -1.22 -13.57
CA LYS A 164 -12.53 -2.61 -13.23
C LYS A 164 -11.51 -2.63 -12.09
N PRO A 165 -11.80 -3.32 -10.98
CA PRO A 165 -10.83 -3.50 -9.92
C PRO A 165 -9.64 -4.35 -10.40
N LEU A 166 -8.44 -3.93 -10.05
CA LEU A 166 -7.18 -4.55 -10.44
C LEU A 166 -6.33 -4.82 -9.20
N HIS A 167 -5.76 -6.01 -9.13
CA HIS A 167 -4.74 -6.35 -8.14
C HIS A 167 -3.36 -6.30 -8.79
N ILE A 168 -2.49 -5.41 -8.31
CA ILE A 168 -1.21 -5.12 -8.96
C ILE A 168 -0.06 -5.33 -7.96
N ASP A 169 0.85 -6.23 -8.28
CA ASP A 169 2.12 -6.39 -7.58
C ASP A 169 3.19 -5.51 -8.25
N ILE A 170 3.51 -4.39 -7.61
CA ILE A 170 4.56 -3.47 -8.04
C ILE A 170 5.91 -3.73 -7.38
N SER A 171 6.06 -4.83 -6.67
CA SER A 171 7.25 -5.15 -5.86
C SER A 171 7.95 -6.42 -6.30
N ASP A 172 7.29 -7.58 -6.12
CA ASP A 172 7.93 -8.88 -6.33
C ASP A 172 7.83 -9.37 -7.77
N LEU A 173 6.69 -9.16 -8.40
CA LEU A 173 6.45 -9.64 -9.76
C LEU A 173 7.40 -9.00 -10.79
N PRO A 174 7.62 -7.67 -10.78
CA PRO A 174 8.60 -7.05 -11.68
C PRO A 174 10.01 -7.61 -11.49
N MET A 175 10.42 -7.85 -10.25
CA MET A 175 11.72 -8.43 -9.93
C MET A 175 11.81 -9.89 -10.38
N LYS A 176 10.78 -10.71 -10.14
CA LYS A 176 10.73 -12.11 -10.59
C LYS A 176 10.76 -12.25 -12.12
N ARG A 177 10.22 -11.25 -12.83
CA ARG A 177 10.22 -11.18 -14.30
C ARG A 177 11.50 -10.57 -14.89
N GLY A 178 12.45 -10.17 -14.04
CA GLY A 178 13.68 -9.52 -14.50
C GLY A 178 13.50 -8.11 -15.03
N VAL A 179 12.33 -7.47 -14.81
CA VAL A 179 12.05 -6.09 -15.21
C VAL A 179 12.82 -5.09 -14.33
N THR A 180 12.97 -5.43 -13.05
CA THR A 180 13.74 -4.65 -12.08
C THR A 180 14.68 -5.54 -11.30
N THR A 181 15.79 -4.98 -10.81
CA THR A 181 16.79 -5.70 -10.00
C THR A 181 16.49 -5.63 -8.50
N ASN A 182 15.62 -4.72 -8.08
CA ASN A 182 15.30 -4.48 -6.67
C ASN A 182 13.85 -4.04 -6.50
N ARG A 183 13.43 -3.81 -5.24
CA ARG A 183 12.08 -3.36 -4.87
C ARG A 183 11.98 -1.85 -4.64
N ASN A 184 13.02 -1.09 -4.94
CA ASN A 184 13.02 0.35 -4.75
C ASN A 184 12.00 1.02 -5.68
N LYS A 185 11.36 2.06 -5.18
CA LYS A 185 10.32 2.80 -5.91
C LYS A 185 10.60 4.29 -5.80
N PHE A 186 10.49 4.96 -6.92
CA PHE A 186 10.52 6.40 -7.00
C PHE A 186 9.19 6.90 -7.54
N VAL A 187 8.53 7.78 -6.79
CA VAL A 187 7.22 8.34 -7.15
C VAL A 187 7.36 9.84 -7.35
N LEU A 188 7.24 10.25 -8.60
CA LEU A 188 7.36 11.65 -9.02
C LEU A 188 6.02 12.18 -9.51
N GLY A 189 5.75 13.43 -9.22
CA GLY A 189 4.60 14.16 -9.74
C GLY A 189 4.58 15.60 -9.24
N PRO A 190 3.97 16.54 -9.96
CA PRO A 190 3.86 17.93 -9.54
C PRO A 190 2.98 18.08 -8.28
N SER A 191 2.98 19.25 -7.68
CA SER A 191 2.08 19.56 -6.58
C SER A 191 0.62 19.37 -7.02
N GLY A 192 -0.23 18.85 -6.14
CA GLY A 192 -1.63 18.57 -6.45
C GLY A 192 -1.90 17.32 -7.33
N SER A 193 -0.87 16.61 -7.81
CA SER A 193 -1.04 15.41 -8.66
C SER A 193 -1.57 14.15 -7.93
N GLY A 194 -1.76 14.22 -6.62
CA GLY A 194 -2.24 13.09 -5.82
C GLY A 194 -1.14 12.16 -5.29
N LYS A 195 0.14 12.55 -5.31
CA LYS A 195 1.25 11.74 -4.75
C LYS A 195 0.96 11.24 -3.34
N SER A 196 0.65 12.16 -2.42
CA SER A 196 0.40 11.82 -1.01
C SER A 196 -0.83 10.92 -0.86
N PHE A 197 -1.88 11.13 -1.65
CA PHE A 197 -3.05 10.27 -1.68
C PHE A 197 -2.70 8.84 -2.12
N PHE A 198 -1.99 8.69 -3.24
CA PHE A 198 -1.53 7.41 -3.73
C PHE A 198 -0.62 6.69 -2.72
N MET A 199 0.31 7.43 -2.10
CA MET A 199 1.23 6.85 -1.13
C MET A 199 0.52 6.41 0.15
N ASN A 200 -0.47 7.17 0.66
CA ASN A 200 -1.32 6.76 1.77
C ASN A 200 -2.07 5.46 1.45
N HIS A 201 -2.63 5.35 0.24
CA HIS A 201 -3.30 4.14 -0.24
C HIS A 201 -2.34 2.94 -0.29
N LEU A 202 -1.15 3.11 -0.84
CA LEU A 202 -0.11 2.08 -0.96
C LEU A 202 0.36 1.59 0.41
N VAL A 203 0.77 2.50 1.30
CA VAL A 203 1.31 2.12 2.61
C VAL A 203 0.26 1.48 3.50
N ARG A 204 -0.99 1.94 3.41
CA ARG A 204 -2.12 1.32 4.10
C ARG A 204 -2.31 -0.12 3.66
N GLN A 205 -2.34 -0.40 2.36
CA GLN A 205 -2.53 -1.75 1.85
C GLN A 205 -1.35 -2.66 2.20
N TYR A 206 -0.12 -2.15 2.18
CA TYR A 206 1.04 -2.91 2.62
C TYR A 206 0.96 -3.26 4.11
N TYR A 207 0.56 -2.30 4.95
CA TYR A 207 0.33 -2.55 6.37
C TYR A 207 -0.77 -3.60 6.60
N GLU A 208 -1.92 -3.50 5.92
CA GLU A 208 -3.03 -4.44 6.01
C GLU A 208 -2.62 -5.87 5.59
N GLN A 209 -1.65 -6.02 4.69
CA GLN A 209 -1.07 -7.30 4.26
C GLN A 209 0.09 -7.78 5.14
N GLY A 210 0.28 -7.22 6.32
CA GLY A 210 1.25 -7.69 7.30
C GLY A 210 2.65 -7.07 7.20
N SER A 211 2.86 -6.08 6.34
CA SER A 211 4.15 -5.40 6.25
C SER A 211 4.40 -4.48 7.45
N HIS A 212 5.67 -4.36 7.84
CA HIS A 212 6.12 -3.29 8.71
C HIS A 212 6.47 -2.06 7.88
N VAL A 213 5.90 -0.91 8.22
CA VAL A 213 6.02 0.34 7.48
C VAL A 213 6.66 1.39 8.38
N VAL A 214 7.75 1.97 7.92
CA VAL A 214 8.42 3.12 8.55
C VAL A 214 8.37 4.27 7.55
N LEU A 215 7.80 5.39 7.98
CA LEU A 215 7.61 6.58 7.15
C LEU A 215 8.42 7.73 7.72
N VAL A 216 9.10 8.44 6.84
CA VAL A 216 9.75 9.73 7.12
C VAL A 216 8.99 10.78 6.31
N ASP A 217 8.31 11.67 6.98
CA ASP A 217 7.40 12.65 6.39
C ASP A 217 7.84 14.08 6.68
N THR A 218 7.53 14.97 5.75
CA THR A 218 7.68 16.42 5.90
C THR A 218 6.39 17.07 5.41
N GLY A 219 5.46 17.35 6.29
CA GLY A 219 4.19 17.99 5.95
C GLY A 219 2.93 17.27 6.42
N ASN A 220 3.03 16.44 7.44
CA ASN A 220 1.91 15.78 8.14
C ASN A 220 0.99 14.92 7.25
N SER A 221 1.50 14.42 6.12
CA SER A 221 0.69 13.70 5.12
C SER A 221 0.11 12.38 5.63
N TYR A 222 0.72 11.77 6.65
CA TYR A 222 0.33 10.44 7.18
C TYR A 222 -0.30 10.48 8.57
N GLN A 223 -0.47 11.65 9.17
CA GLN A 223 -1.02 11.76 10.54
C GLN A 223 -2.39 11.07 10.65
N GLY A 224 -3.34 11.40 9.77
CA GLY A 224 -4.68 10.83 9.81
C GLY A 224 -4.70 9.29 9.63
N LEU A 225 -3.85 8.75 8.76
CA LEU A 225 -3.70 7.31 8.58
C LEU A 225 -3.11 6.64 9.85
N CYS A 226 -2.08 7.26 10.42
CA CYS A 226 -1.44 6.79 11.65
C CYS A 226 -2.43 6.75 12.82
N GLU A 227 -3.20 7.81 13.03
CA GLU A 227 -4.24 7.89 14.06
C GLU A 227 -5.34 6.84 13.85
N MET A 228 -5.76 6.62 12.60
CA MET A 228 -6.73 5.58 12.29
C MET A 228 -6.22 4.18 12.67
N ILE A 229 -4.95 3.87 12.34
CA ILE A 229 -4.32 2.60 12.68
C ILE A 229 -4.18 2.48 14.20
N HIS A 230 -3.73 3.54 14.88
CA HIS A 230 -3.61 3.59 16.34
C HIS A 230 -4.93 3.23 17.03
N ARG A 231 -6.01 3.87 16.61
CA ARG A 231 -7.36 3.59 17.15
C ARG A 231 -7.81 2.15 16.88
N LYS A 232 -7.65 1.66 15.65
CA LYS A 232 -8.04 0.29 15.26
C LYS A 232 -7.26 -0.78 16.02
N THR A 233 -5.99 -0.52 16.31
CA THR A 233 -5.11 -1.48 17.00
C THR A 233 -5.05 -1.27 18.52
N LYS A 234 -5.86 -0.35 19.07
CA LYS A 234 -5.87 0.02 20.48
C LYS A 234 -4.47 0.41 21.00
N GLY A 235 -3.74 1.17 20.21
CA GLY A 235 -2.39 1.65 20.54
C GLY A 235 -1.25 0.65 20.28
N LYS A 236 -1.55 -0.53 19.77
CA LYS A 236 -0.51 -1.52 19.44
C LYS A 236 0.39 -1.05 18.30
N ASP A 237 -0.20 -0.50 17.23
CA ASP A 237 0.47 0.07 16.08
C ASP A 237 0.05 1.53 15.87
N GLY A 238 0.61 2.22 14.89
CA GLY A 238 0.28 3.61 14.59
C GLY A 238 0.98 4.56 15.55
N VAL A 239 2.32 4.56 15.52
CA VAL A 239 3.14 5.45 16.34
C VAL A 239 3.56 6.65 15.50
N TYR A 240 3.23 7.84 15.95
CA TYR A 240 3.54 9.10 15.29
C TYR A 240 4.55 9.89 16.14
N TYR A 241 5.76 10.03 15.61
CA TYR A 241 6.81 10.82 16.24
C TYR A 241 6.92 12.16 15.52
N THR A 242 6.74 13.21 16.27
CA THR A 242 7.08 14.56 15.84
C THR A 242 8.07 15.16 16.86
N TYR A 243 9.01 15.92 16.39
CA TYR A 243 9.91 16.66 17.28
C TYR A 243 9.15 17.85 17.86
N THR A 244 9.15 17.96 19.17
CA THR A 244 8.76 19.19 19.90
C THR A 244 9.78 19.44 20.99
N GLU A 245 9.94 20.68 21.41
CA GLU A 245 10.86 21.02 22.51
C GLU A 245 10.48 20.28 23.81
N ASP A 246 9.17 20.09 24.05
CA ASP A 246 8.65 19.38 25.22
C ASP A 246 8.76 17.84 25.11
N ASN A 247 8.89 17.31 23.90
CA ASN A 247 9.01 15.87 23.65
C ASN A 247 10.05 15.60 22.56
N PRO A 248 11.32 15.82 22.84
CA PRO A 248 12.39 15.63 21.87
C PRO A 248 12.59 14.15 21.54
N ILE A 249 13.05 13.87 20.34
CA ILE A 249 13.48 12.53 19.96
C ILE A 249 14.75 12.19 20.73
N SER A 250 14.69 11.13 21.52
CA SER A 250 15.81 10.66 22.34
C SER A 250 16.19 9.25 21.95
N PHE A 251 17.48 8.96 21.88
CA PHE A 251 18.02 7.69 21.43
C PHE A 251 19.29 7.34 22.21
N ASN A 252 19.64 6.05 22.25
CA ASN A 252 20.92 5.60 22.78
C ASN A 252 21.60 4.70 21.74
N PRO A 253 22.64 5.21 21.02
CA PRO A 253 23.32 4.46 19.98
C PRO A 253 24.08 3.23 20.52
N PHE A 254 24.42 3.22 21.80
CA PHE A 254 25.16 2.13 22.47
C PHE A 254 24.23 1.07 23.07
N TYR A 255 22.92 1.30 23.07
CA TYR A 255 21.98 0.32 23.60
C TYR A 255 21.83 -0.89 22.66
N THR A 256 21.88 -2.08 23.22
CA THR A 256 21.51 -3.35 22.58
C THR A 256 20.90 -4.28 23.63
N GLU A 257 19.75 -4.92 23.32
CA GLU A 257 19.05 -5.86 24.23
C GLU A 257 19.93 -7.01 24.70
N ASP A 258 20.72 -7.55 23.78
CA ASP A 258 21.52 -8.76 23.95
C ASP A 258 23.02 -8.48 24.19
N LYS A 259 23.41 -7.21 24.32
CA LYS A 259 24.79 -6.74 24.39
C LYS A 259 25.69 -7.24 23.23
N VAL A 260 25.06 -7.57 22.08
CA VAL A 260 25.80 -7.98 20.89
C VAL A 260 26.06 -6.77 20.00
N TYR A 261 27.33 -6.45 19.83
CA TYR A 261 27.81 -5.37 18.95
C TYR A 261 28.47 -5.99 17.72
N ASP A 262 27.65 -6.26 16.71
CA ASP A 262 28.13 -6.75 15.42
C ASP A 262 28.91 -5.65 14.64
N ILE A 263 29.47 -6.03 13.50
CA ILE A 263 30.27 -5.11 12.66
C ILE A 263 29.43 -3.89 12.26
N GLU A 264 28.17 -4.10 11.91
CA GLU A 264 27.30 -3.02 11.40
C GLU A 264 26.87 -2.09 12.54
N LYS A 265 26.59 -2.59 13.74
CA LYS A 265 26.30 -1.74 14.90
C LYS A 265 27.49 -0.83 15.23
N ARG A 266 28.70 -1.38 15.16
CA ARG A 266 29.94 -0.58 15.37
C ARG A 266 30.11 0.47 14.26
N GLU A 267 29.87 0.11 13.02
CA GLU A 267 29.91 1.04 11.89
C GLU A 267 28.84 2.14 12.01
N SER A 268 27.62 1.79 12.47
CA SER A 268 26.56 2.76 12.73
C SER A 268 26.96 3.77 13.80
N ILE A 269 27.50 3.29 14.93
CA ILE A 269 28.01 4.17 16.00
C ILE A 269 29.12 5.07 15.47
N LYS A 270 30.11 4.52 14.76
CA LYS A 270 31.22 5.29 14.18
C LYS A 270 30.68 6.36 13.20
N THR A 271 29.76 5.99 12.32
CA THR A 271 29.18 6.93 11.35
C THR A 271 28.45 8.07 12.05
N LEU A 272 27.66 7.75 13.07
CA LEU A 272 26.97 8.75 13.88
C LEU A 272 27.98 9.74 14.52
N LEU A 273 29.01 9.23 15.18
CA LEU A 273 30.03 10.05 15.84
C LEU A 273 30.81 10.92 14.85
N LEU A 274 31.10 10.40 13.64
CA LEU A 274 31.72 11.18 12.58
C LEU A 274 30.81 12.29 12.08
N THR A 275 29.54 12.00 11.88
CA THR A 275 28.54 12.99 11.43
C THR A 275 28.37 14.12 12.45
N LEU A 276 28.47 13.80 13.73
CA LEU A 276 28.40 14.81 14.80
C LEU A 276 29.68 15.64 14.93
N TRP A 277 30.84 15.03 14.66
CA TRP A 277 32.15 15.68 14.80
C TRP A 277 32.51 16.53 13.58
N LYS A 278 32.26 16.02 12.36
CA LYS A 278 32.68 16.66 11.11
C LYS A 278 31.51 17.44 10.47
N LYS A 279 31.87 18.55 9.82
CA LYS A 279 30.89 19.29 8.98
C LYS A 279 30.71 18.62 7.61
N ASP A 280 29.61 18.88 6.94
CA ASP A 280 29.28 18.31 5.63
C ASP A 280 30.39 18.49 4.57
N ASN A 281 31.16 19.56 4.66
CA ASN A 281 32.26 19.88 3.74
C ASN A 281 33.65 19.45 4.24
N GLU A 282 33.73 18.75 5.37
CA GLU A 282 34.98 18.30 5.97
C GLU A 282 35.00 16.77 6.12
N PRO A 283 35.40 16.03 5.07
CA PRO A 283 35.45 14.58 5.13
C PRO A 283 36.47 14.11 6.18
N ALA A 284 36.09 13.09 6.94
CA ALA A 284 36.98 12.44 7.86
C ALA A 284 38.16 11.81 7.11
N THR A 285 39.34 11.96 7.65
CA THR A 285 40.53 11.28 7.15
C THR A 285 40.50 9.79 7.52
N ARG A 286 41.20 8.97 6.77
CA ARG A 286 41.33 7.53 7.08
C ARG A 286 41.92 7.28 8.44
N ALA A 287 42.81 8.14 8.92
CA ALA A 287 43.41 8.02 10.25
C ALA A 287 42.40 8.26 11.37
N GLU A 288 41.53 9.27 11.21
CA GLU A 288 40.44 9.58 12.13
C GLU A 288 39.39 8.45 12.15
N GLU A 289 39.02 7.92 11.00
CA GLU A 289 38.09 6.78 10.91
C GLU A 289 38.63 5.54 11.64
N VAL A 290 39.91 5.22 11.45
CA VAL A 290 40.55 4.08 12.12
C VAL A 290 40.68 4.31 13.63
N ALA A 291 41.07 5.52 14.06
CA ALA A 291 41.16 5.86 15.47
C ALA A 291 39.80 5.73 16.17
N LEU A 292 38.74 6.26 15.55
CA LEU A 292 37.39 6.18 16.11
C LEU A 292 36.84 4.74 16.10
N SER A 293 37.11 3.96 15.05
CA SER A 293 36.75 2.53 15.01
C SER A 293 37.41 1.74 16.14
N ASN A 294 38.69 2.05 16.42
CA ASN A 294 39.42 1.45 17.56
C ASN A 294 38.84 1.91 18.91
N ALA A 295 38.48 3.18 19.05
CA ALA A 295 37.86 3.70 20.27
C ALA A 295 36.53 3.00 20.56
N VAL A 296 35.64 2.90 19.56
CA VAL A 296 34.36 2.18 19.69
C VAL A 296 34.59 0.71 20.06
N SER A 297 35.55 0.04 19.42
CA SER A 297 35.85 -1.36 19.71
C SER A 297 36.37 -1.60 21.10
N GLN A 298 37.24 -0.72 21.61
CA GLN A 298 37.79 -0.81 22.98
C GLN A 298 36.73 -0.49 24.04
N TYR A 299 35.88 0.51 23.79
CA TYR A 299 34.78 0.81 24.68
C TYR A 299 33.79 -0.36 24.80
N ILE A 300 33.47 -1.00 23.68
CA ILE A 300 32.63 -2.21 23.67
C ILE A 300 33.31 -3.36 24.44
N GLY A 301 34.63 -3.52 24.31
CA GLY A 301 35.41 -4.46 25.12
C GLY A 301 35.20 -4.22 26.60
N ARG A 302 35.38 -2.97 27.04
CA ARG A 302 35.19 -2.56 28.43
C ARG A 302 33.78 -2.82 28.97
N ILE A 303 32.73 -2.51 28.19
CA ILE A 303 31.34 -2.81 28.57
C ILE A 303 31.13 -4.32 28.80
N LYS A 304 31.84 -5.17 28.06
CA LYS A 304 31.74 -6.64 28.20
C LYS A 304 32.45 -7.16 29.43
N GLU A 305 33.52 -6.50 29.82
CA GLU A 305 34.32 -6.84 31.00
C GLU A 305 33.70 -6.33 32.29
N ASP A 306 33.12 -5.14 32.26
CA ASP A 306 32.48 -4.49 33.40
C ASP A 306 30.99 -4.26 33.18
N ASN A 307 30.18 -5.10 33.79
CA ASN A 307 28.72 -5.01 33.71
C ASN A 307 28.10 -3.83 34.47
N SER A 308 28.89 -3.10 35.28
CA SER A 308 28.41 -1.91 36.02
C SER A 308 28.28 -0.70 35.10
N ILE A 309 28.92 -0.71 33.94
CA ILE A 309 28.87 0.37 32.96
C ILE A 309 27.55 0.33 32.21
N VAL A 310 26.76 1.39 32.34
CA VAL A 310 25.57 1.60 31.53
C VAL A 310 26.01 2.15 30.16
N PRO A 311 25.84 1.38 29.06
CA PRO A 311 26.30 1.83 27.75
C PRO A 311 25.45 3.02 27.26
N CYS A 312 26.09 4.20 27.13
CA CYS A 312 25.47 5.41 26.59
C CYS A 312 26.57 6.36 26.08
N PHE A 313 26.17 7.45 25.45
CA PHE A 313 27.12 8.44 24.95
C PHE A 313 27.93 9.08 26.09
N ASN A 314 27.33 9.35 27.23
CA ASN A 314 28.04 9.93 28.38
C ASN A 314 29.21 9.06 28.83
N THR A 315 29.00 7.77 29.01
CA THR A 315 30.08 6.85 29.45
C THR A 315 31.09 6.58 28.34
N PHE A 316 30.72 6.68 27.08
CA PHE A 316 31.67 6.67 25.96
C PHE A 316 32.53 7.93 25.93
N TYR A 317 31.93 9.10 26.15
CA TYR A 317 32.66 10.37 26.20
C TYR A 317 33.71 10.38 27.34
N GLU A 318 33.33 9.92 28.52
CA GLU A 318 34.23 9.77 29.66
C GLU A 318 35.37 8.77 29.36
N PHE A 319 35.05 7.66 28.68
CA PHE A 319 36.07 6.70 28.25
C PHE A 319 37.07 7.34 27.27
N ILE A 320 36.60 8.14 26.32
CA ILE A 320 37.50 8.85 25.39
C ILE A 320 38.43 9.80 26.12
N ASP A 321 37.89 10.58 27.07
CA ASP A 321 38.65 11.59 27.79
C ASP A 321 39.68 10.97 28.77
N THR A 322 39.44 9.79 29.29
CA THR A 322 40.27 9.15 30.29
C THR A 322 41.14 8.03 29.71
N ASP A 323 40.56 6.90 29.40
CA ASP A 323 41.27 5.67 29.07
C ASP A 323 41.81 5.66 27.65
N TYR A 324 40.98 6.13 26.70
CA TYR A 324 41.42 6.14 25.30
C TYR A 324 42.50 7.20 25.04
N ARG A 325 42.48 8.30 25.76
CA ARG A 325 43.57 9.32 25.74
C ARG A 325 44.91 8.68 26.06
N LYS A 326 45.00 7.87 27.12
CA LYS A 326 46.23 7.14 27.49
C LYS A 326 46.64 6.16 26.37
N VAL A 327 45.70 5.46 25.77
CA VAL A 327 46.01 4.53 24.66
C VAL A 327 46.59 5.26 23.45
N LEU A 328 46.12 6.47 23.14
CA LEU A 328 46.68 7.29 22.05
C LEU A 328 48.11 7.78 22.39
N GLU A 329 48.33 8.20 23.63
CA GLU A 329 49.63 8.60 24.13
C GLU A 329 50.65 7.44 24.08
N ASP A 330 50.26 6.26 24.57
CA ASP A 330 51.11 5.06 24.55
C ASP A 330 51.47 4.61 23.11
N LYS A 331 50.50 4.72 22.20
CA LYS A 331 50.69 4.40 20.77
C LYS A 331 51.37 5.54 19.99
N LYS A 332 51.65 6.65 20.63
CA LYS A 332 52.24 7.85 20.00
C LYS A 332 51.48 8.33 18.79
N VAL A 333 50.14 8.26 18.82
CA VAL A 333 49.29 8.78 17.76
C VAL A 333 49.41 10.29 17.75
N ARG A 334 49.71 10.85 16.58
CA ARG A 334 49.90 12.31 16.46
C ARG A 334 48.54 12.99 16.47
N GLU A 335 48.49 14.18 17.06
CA GLU A 335 47.29 15.02 17.11
C GLU A 335 46.67 15.27 15.71
N LYS A 336 47.50 15.43 14.67
CA LYS A 336 47.05 15.56 13.29
C LYS A 336 46.37 14.29 12.72
N ASP A 337 46.60 13.13 13.29
CA ASP A 337 46.02 11.85 12.88
C ASP A 337 44.71 11.56 13.63
N PHE A 338 44.56 12.08 14.87
CA PHE A 338 43.31 12.12 15.63
C PHE A 338 43.40 13.18 16.73
N ASP A 339 42.69 14.30 16.51
CA ASP A 339 42.58 15.39 17.45
C ASP A 339 41.49 15.11 18.49
N ILE A 340 41.92 14.50 19.62
CA ILE A 340 41.01 14.16 20.72
C ILE A 340 40.42 15.41 21.41
N ALA A 341 41.16 16.53 21.44
CA ALA A 341 40.67 17.75 22.06
C ALA A 341 39.56 18.38 21.20
N SER A 342 39.75 18.42 19.88
CA SER A 342 38.70 18.84 18.95
C SER A 342 37.50 17.94 19.04
N PHE A 343 37.69 16.60 19.07
CA PHE A 343 36.61 15.63 19.18
C PHE A 343 35.74 15.87 20.42
N LEU A 344 36.36 15.98 21.58
CA LEU A 344 35.67 16.21 22.85
C LEU A 344 34.96 17.57 22.88
N ASN A 345 35.63 18.63 22.41
CA ASN A 345 35.07 19.98 22.41
C ASN A 345 33.83 20.09 21.49
N VAL A 346 33.86 19.48 20.30
CA VAL A 346 32.74 19.51 19.37
C VAL A 346 31.54 18.66 19.87
N LEU A 347 31.84 17.58 20.60
CA LEU A 347 30.80 16.68 21.12
C LEU A 347 30.36 17.00 22.57
N GLU A 348 30.94 17.99 23.21
CA GLU A 348 30.56 18.45 24.56
C GLU A 348 29.06 18.79 24.70
N PRO A 349 28.39 19.42 23.71
CA PRO A 349 26.95 19.70 23.79
C PRO A 349 26.04 18.45 23.96
N TYR A 350 26.52 17.27 23.60
CA TYR A 350 25.79 15.98 23.74
C TYR A 350 26.10 15.27 25.06
N TYR A 351 27.10 15.74 25.81
CA TYR A 351 27.52 15.21 27.11
C TYR A 351 26.69 15.83 28.26
N LYS A 352 26.83 15.31 29.45
CA LYS A 352 26.12 15.72 30.68
C LYS A 352 26.03 17.23 30.84
N GLY A 353 24.80 17.74 30.92
CA GLY A 353 24.53 19.17 31.06
C GLY A 353 24.60 19.99 29.78
N GLY A 354 24.97 19.39 28.67
CA GLY A 354 24.94 20.02 27.36
C GLY A 354 23.53 20.13 26.81
N GLU A 355 23.33 21.04 25.85
CA GLU A 355 22.03 21.36 25.22
C GLU A 355 21.36 20.13 24.57
N TYR A 356 22.14 19.23 23.96
CA TYR A 356 21.69 18.03 23.27
C TYR A 356 21.94 16.73 24.04
N ASN A 357 22.18 16.80 25.35
CA ASN A 357 22.41 15.59 26.15
C ASN A 357 21.34 14.54 26.07
N TYR A 358 20.07 14.97 25.95
CA TYR A 358 18.91 14.06 25.81
C TYR A 358 18.95 13.22 24.54
N LEU A 359 19.62 13.71 23.50
CA LEU A 359 19.53 13.13 22.15
C LEU A 359 20.18 11.73 22.07
N LEU A 360 21.30 11.51 22.78
CA LEU A 360 22.13 10.29 22.69
C LEU A 360 22.21 9.48 23.99
N ASN A 361 21.51 9.89 25.03
CA ASN A 361 21.60 9.28 26.35
C ASN A 361 20.23 8.82 26.89
N SER A 362 19.38 8.28 26.01
CA SER A 362 18.07 7.79 26.43
C SER A 362 18.17 6.57 27.33
N ASP A 363 17.52 6.61 28.48
CA ASP A 363 17.35 5.46 29.36
C ASP A 363 16.20 4.55 28.92
N LYS A 364 15.37 5.02 27.99
CA LYS A 364 14.21 4.29 27.49
C LYS A 364 14.52 3.70 26.13
N GLU A 365 14.37 2.40 26.02
CA GLU A 365 14.29 1.77 24.71
C GLU A 365 13.06 2.30 23.96
N LEU A 366 13.29 2.83 22.76
CA LEU A 366 12.20 3.01 21.83
C LEU A 366 11.77 1.62 21.36
N ASP A 367 10.80 0.98 22.07
CA ASP A 367 10.22 -0.31 21.64
C ASP A 367 9.46 -0.13 20.31
N LEU A 368 10.23 0.13 19.27
CA LEU A 368 9.73 0.29 17.90
C LEU A 368 9.92 -0.97 17.06
N LEU A 369 10.66 -1.95 17.56
CA LEU A 369 10.99 -3.15 16.80
C LEU A 369 9.71 -3.87 16.35
N HIS A 370 8.77 -4.07 17.26
CA HIS A 370 7.52 -4.80 17.00
C HIS A 370 6.39 -3.92 16.50
N LYS A 371 6.50 -2.59 16.55
CA LYS A 371 5.51 -1.66 15.99
C LYS A 371 5.51 -1.74 14.47
N ARG A 372 4.35 -2.03 13.88
CA ARG A 372 4.25 -2.29 12.44
C ARG A 372 4.04 -1.04 11.59
N PHE A 373 3.57 0.05 12.19
CA PHE A 373 3.34 1.31 11.48
C PHE A 373 3.91 2.46 12.30
N ILE A 374 4.96 3.10 11.78
CA ILE A 374 5.69 4.17 12.46
C ILE A 374 5.86 5.33 11.49
N VAL A 375 5.55 6.52 11.94
CA VAL A 375 5.74 7.77 11.20
C VAL A 375 6.69 8.68 11.99
N PHE A 376 7.73 9.14 11.35
CA PHE A 376 8.61 10.21 11.82
C PHE A 376 8.31 11.48 11.03
N GLU A 377 7.68 12.45 11.67
CA GLU A 377 7.45 13.78 11.11
C GLU A 377 8.65 14.68 11.46
N ILE A 378 9.39 15.05 10.44
CA ILE A 378 10.67 15.77 10.59
C ILE A 378 10.64 17.20 10.02
N ASP A 379 9.48 17.73 9.65
CA ASP A 379 9.37 19.06 9.04
C ASP A 379 9.98 20.16 9.91
N GLN A 380 9.77 20.10 11.22
CA GLN A 380 10.27 21.08 12.16
C GLN A 380 11.80 21.09 12.32
N ILE A 381 12.46 19.95 12.01
CA ILE A 381 13.90 19.80 12.16
C ILE A 381 14.65 19.72 10.84
N LYS A 382 13.97 19.75 9.69
CA LYS A 382 14.58 19.55 8.36
C LYS A 382 15.71 20.53 8.02
N GLU A 383 15.64 21.75 8.55
CA GLU A 383 16.65 22.79 8.36
C GLU A 383 17.66 22.86 9.52
N HIS A 384 17.49 22.02 10.54
CA HIS A 384 18.35 22.02 11.70
C HIS A 384 19.62 21.19 11.44
N ALA A 385 20.77 21.85 11.36
CA ALA A 385 22.04 21.24 10.96
C ALA A 385 22.49 20.03 11.80
N ILE A 386 22.01 19.92 13.05
CA ILE A 386 22.38 18.86 13.99
C ILE A 386 21.27 17.80 14.09
N LEU A 387 20.03 18.22 14.34
CA LEU A 387 18.94 17.30 14.64
C LEU A 387 18.52 16.46 13.44
N PHE A 388 18.52 17.04 12.23
CA PHE A 388 18.12 16.34 11.03
C PHE A 388 19.03 15.14 10.67
N PRO A 389 20.37 15.30 10.57
CA PRO A 389 21.26 14.17 10.30
C PRO A 389 21.19 13.08 11.37
N VAL A 390 21.16 13.46 12.65
CA VAL A 390 21.08 12.50 13.77
C VAL A 390 19.77 11.71 13.73
N THR A 391 18.65 12.39 13.59
CA THR A 391 17.33 11.72 13.47
C THR A 391 17.30 10.79 12.28
N THR A 392 17.87 11.17 11.15
CA THR A 392 17.97 10.32 9.97
C THR A 392 18.74 9.04 10.24
N ILE A 393 19.89 9.13 10.94
CA ILE A 393 20.68 7.94 11.32
C ILE A 393 19.90 7.05 12.28
N ILE A 394 19.21 7.62 13.26
CA ILE A 394 18.34 6.88 14.19
C ILE A 394 17.25 6.09 13.43
N ILE A 395 16.57 6.73 12.49
CA ILE A 395 15.55 6.08 11.66
C ILE A 395 16.14 4.94 10.82
N MET A 396 17.30 5.17 10.21
CA MET A 396 18.00 4.16 9.44
C MET A 396 18.42 2.98 10.30
N GLU A 397 18.96 3.22 11.49
CA GLU A 397 19.35 2.16 12.43
C GLU A 397 18.13 1.34 12.88
N LEU A 398 17.03 2.00 13.22
CA LEU A 398 15.76 1.32 13.54
C LEU A 398 15.32 0.41 12.39
N PHE A 399 15.38 0.90 11.17
CA PHE A 399 14.97 0.13 10.00
C PHE A 399 15.91 -1.07 9.76
N ILE A 400 17.21 -0.88 9.88
CA ILE A 400 18.21 -1.96 9.76
C ILE A 400 17.95 -3.03 10.83
N ASN A 401 17.70 -2.65 12.09
CA ASN A 401 17.35 -3.58 13.16
C ASN A 401 16.09 -4.38 12.83
N LYS A 402 15.04 -3.73 12.30
CA LYS A 402 13.85 -4.43 11.81
C LYS A 402 14.17 -5.41 10.68
N MET A 403 15.05 -5.03 9.75
CA MET A 403 15.46 -5.89 8.64
C MET A 403 16.12 -7.19 9.12
N ARG A 404 16.94 -7.11 10.16
CA ARG A 404 17.70 -8.25 10.69
C ARG A 404 16.87 -9.15 11.59
N ARG A 405 16.21 -8.56 12.59
CA ARG A 405 15.52 -9.31 13.63
C ARG A 405 14.18 -9.90 13.17
N LEU A 406 13.49 -9.25 12.26
CA LEU A 406 12.17 -9.71 11.77
C LEU A 406 12.31 -10.44 10.42
N GLN A 407 13.04 -11.52 10.37
CA GLN A 407 13.20 -12.32 9.14
C GLN A 407 11.86 -12.87 8.65
N GLY A 408 11.70 -12.96 7.33
CA GLY A 408 10.45 -13.45 6.71
C GLY A 408 9.29 -12.46 6.67
N ILE A 409 9.36 -11.35 7.40
CA ILE A 409 8.33 -10.30 7.39
C ILE A 409 8.72 -9.21 6.38
N ARG A 410 7.76 -8.72 5.60
CA ARG A 410 7.98 -7.58 4.71
C ARG A 410 8.17 -6.29 5.49
N LYS A 411 9.14 -5.51 5.06
CA LYS A 411 9.42 -4.18 5.62
C LYS A 411 9.50 -3.18 4.50
N MET A 412 9.04 -1.98 4.77
CA MET A 412 9.10 -0.84 3.86
C MET A 412 9.54 0.39 4.64
N ILE A 413 10.52 1.08 4.12
CA ILE A 413 10.83 2.46 4.49
C ILE A 413 10.42 3.36 3.33
N LEU A 414 9.80 4.46 3.65
CA LEU A 414 9.42 5.49 2.71
C LEU A 414 9.84 6.84 3.24
N SER A 415 10.55 7.61 2.42
CA SER A 415 10.84 9.01 2.68
C SER A 415 10.08 9.87 1.70
N LEU A 416 9.31 10.83 2.19
CA LEU A 416 8.69 11.89 1.42
C LEU A 416 9.58 13.14 1.54
N ILE A 417 10.16 13.52 0.41
CA ILE A 417 10.87 14.78 0.28
C ILE A 417 10.01 15.66 -0.62
N HIS A 418 9.50 16.75 -0.09
CA HIS A 418 8.93 17.81 -0.91
C HIS A 418 10.07 18.59 -1.54
N ILE A 419 10.31 18.36 -2.83
CA ILE A 419 11.23 19.15 -3.66
C ILE A 419 10.52 20.41 -4.11
#